data_2f886e166ec2526dcc3469de012b7aec
#
_entry.id   2f886e166ec2526dcc3469de012b7aec
#
_cell.length_a   1.000
_cell.length_b   1.000
_cell.length_c   1.000
_cell.angle_alpha   90.00
_cell.angle_beta   90.00
_cell.angle_gamma   90.00
#
_symmetry.space_group_name_H-M   'P 1'
#
loop_
_entity.id
_entity.type
_entity.pdbx_description
1 polymer ?
#
loop_
_entity_poly.entity_id
_entity_poly.type
_entity_poly.pdbx_seq_one_letter_code
_entity_poly.pdbx_strand_id
1 'polypeptide(L)'
;MKAEPKWYVAQVLTGSEAETARRLTEAGMEAIAPVQVLHERRHGVWRLMRRTVFPGYVFVRVALIPRTYYHIQRQPQVVRLLGGAAPEAVPEEEMAAVLLFARSGRDFGVSCGERSTGET
;
A
#
# COMPACT_ATOMS: atom_id res chain seq x y z
N MET A 1 2.01 26.36 9.62
CA MET A 1 1.59 25.17 10.24
C MET A 1 2.01 23.96 9.46
N LYS A 2 2.50 22.96 10.12
CA LYS A 2 2.96 21.79 9.45
C LYS A 2 1.95 20.71 9.53
N ALA A 3 1.74 20.00 8.42
CA ALA A 3 0.85 18.85 8.40
C ALA A 3 1.57 17.66 9.03
N GLU A 4 0.84 16.90 9.83
CA GLU A 4 1.38 15.70 10.41
C GLU A 4 1.25 14.55 9.46
N PRO A 5 2.21 13.62 9.44
CA PRO A 5 2.06 12.44 8.61
C PRO A 5 0.89 11.60 9.10
N LYS A 6 0.05 11.24 8.16
CA LYS A 6 -1.10 10.39 8.44
C LYS A 6 -1.24 9.42 7.30
N TRP A 7 -2.02 8.36 7.53
CA TRP A 7 -2.25 7.36 6.51
C TRP A 7 -3.43 7.76 5.65
N TYR A 8 -3.23 7.66 4.35
CA TYR A 8 -4.27 7.92 3.36
C TYR A 8 -4.35 6.73 2.43
N VAL A 9 -5.42 6.65 1.67
CA VAL A 9 -5.60 5.56 0.73
C VAL A 9 -5.61 6.11 -0.68
N ALA A 10 -4.76 5.57 -1.51
CA ALA A 10 -4.73 5.93 -2.92
C ALA A 10 -5.40 4.83 -3.72
N GLN A 11 -6.36 5.21 -4.54
CA GLN A 11 -6.99 4.27 -5.45
C GLN A 11 -6.11 4.16 -6.69
N VAL A 12 -5.77 2.94 -7.05
CA VAL A 12 -4.88 2.70 -8.17
C VAL A 12 -5.51 1.68 -9.10
N LEU A 13 -4.96 1.56 -10.28
CA LEU A 13 -5.42 0.52 -11.20
C LEU A 13 -5.13 -0.84 -10.60
N THR A 14 -6.12 -1.72 -10.70
CA THR A 14 -5.97 -3.06 -10.16
C THR A 14 -4.80 -3.76 -10.84
N GLY A 15 -3.94 -4.35 -10.06
CA GLY A 15 -2.74 -4.99 -10.56
C GLY A 15 -1.52 -4.11 -10.45
N SER A 16 -1.69 -2.83 -10.11
CA SER A 16 -0.56 -1.91 -10.00
C SER A 16 -0.26 -1.53 -8.57
N GLU A 17 -0.79 -2.27 -7.62
CA GLU A 17 -0.65 -1.90 -6.20
C GLU A 17 0.81 -1.93 -5.77
N ALA A 18 1.50 -3.03 -6.05
CA ALA A 18 2.88 -3.18 -5.61
C ALA A 18 3.79 -2.17 -6.29
N GLU A 19 3.58 -1.97 -7.58
CA GLU A 19 4.41 -1.03 -8.33
C GLU A 19 4.22 0.38 -7.82
N THR A 20 2.99 0.77 -7.54
CA THR A 20 2.70 2.11 -7.05
C THR A 20 3.30 2.30 -5.66
N ALA A 21 3.16 1.29 -4.79
CA ALA A 21 3.75 1.38 -3.46
C ALA A 21 5.26 1.53 -3.55
N ARG A 22 5.90 0.81 -4.46
CA ARG A 22 7.33 0.90 -4.65
C ARG A 22 7.74 2.31 -5.10
N ARG A 23 7.00 2.85 -6.05
CA ARG A 23 7.33 4.18 -6.57
C ARG A 23 7.18 5.25 -5.50
N LEU A 24 6.13 5.15 -4.69
CA LEU A 24 5.92 6.13 -3.63
C LEU A 24 6.98 6.00 -2.55
N THR A 25 7.37 4.77 -2.24
CA THR A 25 8.42 4.55 -1.25
C THR A 25 9.75 5.11 -1.74
N GLU A 26 10.03 4.93 -3.02
CA GLU A 26 11.26 5.47 -3.59
C GLU A 26 11.28 6.98 -3.57
N ALA A 27 10.12 7.60 -3.54
CA ALA A 27 10.01 9.05 -3.48
C ALA A 27 10.11 9.58 -2.05
N GLY A 28 10.33 8.70 -1.09
CA GLY A 28 10.50 9.13 0.30
C GLY A 28 9.25 9.01 1.15
N MET A 29 8.19 8.42 0.63
CA MET A 29 6.97 8.24 1.39
C MET A 29 6.88 6.81 1.88
N GLU A 30 6.11 6.61 2.94
CA GLU A 30 5.89 5.26 3.44
C GLU A 30 4.61 4.73 2.78
N ALA A 31 4.73 3.71 1.95
CA ALA A 31 3.59 3.20 1.21
C ALA A 31 3.58 1.69 1.27
N ILE A 32 2.41 1.11 1.48
CA ILE A 32 2.28 -0.33 1.56
C ILE A 32 1.06 -0.79 0.77
N ALA A 33 1.19 -1.99 0.23
CA ALA A 33 0.11 -2.68 -0.44
C ALA A 33 0.10 -4.10 0.10
N PRO A 34 -0.68 -4.37 1.16
CA PRO A 34 -0.64 -5.67 1.81
C PRO A 34 -1.07 -6.79 0.87
N VAL A 35 -0.36 -7.90 0.95
CA VAL A 35 -0.70 -9.06 0.14
C VAL A 35 -0.86 -10.27 1.04
N GLN A 36 -1.67 -11.18 0.58
CA GLN A 36 -1.89 -12.45 1.24
C GLN A 36 -1.15 -13.51 0.47
N VAL A 37 -0.40 -14.33 1.19
CA VAL A 37 0.33 -15.42 0.57
C VAL A 37 -0.47 -16.67 0.79
N LEU A 38 -0.86 -17.31 -0.31
CA LEU A 38 -1.70 -18.50 -0.26
C LEU A 38 -0.96 -19.66 -0.90
N HIS A 39 -1.29 -20.87 -0.42
CA HIS A 39 -0.82 -22.08 -1.08
C HIS A 39 -1.94 -22.57 -1.97
N GLU A 40 -1.63 -22.79 -3.21
CA GLU A 40 -2.62 -23.25 -4.17
C GLU A 40 -2.12 -24.50 -4.84
N ARG A 41 -3.00 -25.49 -4.98
CA ARG A 41 -2.66 -26.71 -5.68
C ARG A 41 -3.20 -26.63 -7.08
N ARG A 42 -2.32 -26.80 -8.05
CA ARG A 42 -2.74 -26.74 -9.43
C ARG A 42 -2.02 -27.83 -10.20
N HIS A 43 -2.78 -28.64 -10.89
CA HIS A 43 -2.23 -29.75 -11.65
C HIS A 43 -1.35 -30.65 -10.76
N GLY A 44 -1.79 -30.87 -9.53
CA GLY A 44 -1.08 -31.72 -8.61
C GLY A 44 0.14 -31.12 -7.98
N VAL A 45 0.42 -29.84 -8.25
CA VAL A 45 1.61 -29.18 -7.72
C VAL A 45 1.20 -28.06 -6.82
N TRP A 46 1.80 -27.98 -5.63
CA TRP A 46 1.56 -26.90 -4.71
C TRP A 46 2.46 -25.74 -5.05
N ARG A 47 1.90 -24.54 -5.01
CA ARG A 47 2.69 -23.34 -5.28
C ARG A 47 2.20 -22.21 -4.42
N LEU A 48 3.08 -21.27 -4.15
CA LEU A 48 2.74 -20.07 -3.43
C LEU A 48 2.15 -19.07 -4.39
N MET A 49 1.06 -18.44 -3.96
CA MET A 49 0.43 -17.37 -4.73
C MET A 49 0.31 -16.16 -3.86
N ARG A 50 0.49 -15.00 -4.45
CA ARG A 50 0.31 -13.76 -3.75
C ARG A 50 -0.94 -13.09 -4.26
N ARG A 51 -1.75 -12.62 -3.34
CA ARG A 51 -2.99 -11.98 -3.70
C ARG A 51 -3.11 -10.69 -2.91
N THR A 52 -3.43 -9.60 -3.60
CA THR A 52 -3.58 -8.32 -2.94
C THR A 52 -4.78 -8.37 -2.00
N VAL A 53 -4.59 -7.95 -0.76
CA VAL A 53 -5.67 -7.97 0.22
C VAL A 53 -6.68 -6.88 -0.08
N PHE A 54 -6.20 -5.72 -0.54
CA PHE A 54 -7.09 -4.62 -0.89
C PHE A 54 -6.88 -4.26 -2.35
N PRO A 55 -7.53 -4.98 -3.26
CA PRO A 55 -7.30 -4.73 -4.69
C PRO A 55 -7.67 -3.31 -5.07
N GLY A 56 -6.77 -2.65 -5.78
CA GLY A 56 -7.01 -1.29 -6.24
C GLY A 56 -6.68 -0.22 -5.23
N TYR A 57 -6.03 -0.57 -4.11
CA TYR A 57 -5.74 0.41 -3.07
C TYR A 57 -4.32 0.28 -2.56
N VAL A 58 -3.73 1.42 -2.26
CA VAL A 58 -2.40 1.50 -1.66
C VAL A 58 -2.51 2.45 -0.48
N PHE A 59 -1.96 2.05 0.66
CA PHE A 59 -1.94 2.90 1.84
C PHE A 59 -0.65 3.69 1.84
N VAL A 60 -0.74 4.99 2.06
CA VAL A 60 0.46 5.83 2.07
C VAL A 60 0.41 6.73 3.29
N ARG A 61 1.53 6.79 4.00
CA ARG A 61 1.65 7.65 5.17
C ARG A 61 2.49 8.86 4.78
N VAL A 62 1.91 10.03 4.89
CA VAL A 62 2.57 11.21 4.40
C VAL A 62 1.93 12.44 5.04
N ALA A 63 2.75 13.49 5.20
CA ALA A 63 2.21 14.79 5.55
C ALA A 63 1.57 15.34 4.29
N LEU A 64 0.27 15.53 4.32
CA LEU A 64 -0.47 15.89 3.12
C LEU A 64 -0.40 17.39 2.89
N ILE A 65 0.59 17.78 2.10
CA ILE A 65 0.75 19.15 1.66
C ILE A 65 0.66 19.14 0.14
N PRO A 66 0.53 20.30 -0.50
CA PRO A 66 0.32 20.31 -1.96
C PRO A 66 1.39 19.53 -2.72
N ARG A 67 2.63 19.58 -2.29
CA ARG A 67 3.70 18.90 -3.00
C ARG A 67 3.52 17.40 -2.96
N THR A 68 3.22 16.83 -1.78
CA THR A 68 3.06 15.39 -1.67
C THR A 68 1.74 14.96 -2.31
N TYR A 69 0.71 15.76 -2.17
CA TYR A 69 -0.57 15.44 -2.79
C TYR A 69 -0.42 15.32 -4.30
N TYR A 70 0.22 16.29 -4.92
CA TYR A 70 0.37 16.26 -6.36
C TYR A 70 1.34 15.19 -6.81
N HIS A 71 2.33 14.90 -6.00
CA HIS A 71 3.25 13.82 -6.35
C HIS A 71 2.52 12.49 -6.43
N ILE A 72 1.64 12.23 -5.47
CA ILE A 72 0.86 11.00 -5.48
C ILE A 72 -0.08 10.98 -6.66
N GLN A 73 -0.76 12.10 -6.91
CA GLN A 73 -1.72 12.17 -8.00
C GLN A 73 -1.08 11.99 -9.35
N ARG A 74 0.20 12.31 -9.49
CA ARG A 74 0.87 12.22 -10.77
C ARG A 74 1.41 10.84 -11.08
N GLN A 75 1.37 9.91 -10.15
CA GLN A 75 1.84 8.57 -10.43
C GLN A 75 0.95 7.94 -11.50
N PRO A 76 1.54 7.26 -12.49
CA PRO A 76 0.78 6.82 -13.66
C PRO A 76 -0.41 5.93 -13.34
N GLN A 77 -0.29 5.08 -12.32
CA GLN A 77 -1.36 4.16 -12.01
C GLN A 77 -2.31 4.65 -10.95
N VAL A 78 -2.08 5.84 -10.40
CA VAL A 78 -2.94 6.36 -9.36
C VAL A 78 -4.15 7.04 -10.00
N VAL A 79 -5.33 6.59 -9.58
CA VAL A 79 -6.57 7.19 -10.03
C VAL A 79 -6.86 8.44 -9.21
N ARG A 80 -6.77 8.31 -7.88
CA ARG A 80 -7.01 9.43 -6.98
C ARG A 80 -6.76 9.01 -5.55
N LEU A 81 -6.61 9.99 -4.67
CA LEU A 81 -6.69 9.72 -3.25
C LEU A 81 -8.14 9.64 -2.84
N LEU A 82 -8.47 8.75 -1.93
CA LEU A 82 -9.85 8.65 -1.47
C LEU A 82 -10.20 9.92 -0.72
N GLY A 83 -11.38 10.43 -1.00
CA GLY A 83 -11.80 11.71 -0.46
C GLY A 83 -11.66 12.83 -1.46
N GLY A 84 -11.03 12.57 -2.60
CA GLY A 84 -10.94 13.56 -3.68
C GLY A 84 -10.21 14.81 -3.26
N ALA A 85 -10.90 15.94 -3.36
CA ALA A 85 -10.27 17.22 -3.05
C ALA A 85 -10.00 17.39 -1.57
N ALA A 86 -10.66 16.62 -0.73
CA ALA A 86 -10.45 16.68 0.71
C ALA A 86 -10.16 15.28 1.23
N PRO A 87 -8.96 14.77 1.01
CA PRO A 87 -8.65 13.40 1.40
C PRO A 87 -8.79 13.21 2.90
N GLU A 88 -9.33 12.04 3.27
CA GLU A 88 -9.54 11.71 4.67
C GLU A 88 -8.48 10.73 5.13
N ALA A 89 -7.91 11.02 6.29
CA ALA A 89 -6.93 10.12 6.87
C ALA A 89 -7.63 8.88 7.38
N VAL A 90 -6.95 7.74 7.27
CA VAL A 90 -7.44 6.50 7.84
C VAL A 90 -7.26 6.58 9.34
N PRO A 91 -8.29 6.27 10.14
CA PRO A 91 -8.14 6.29 11.60
C PRO A 91 -7.02 5.37 12.05
N GLU A 92 -6.33 5.79 13.09
CA GLU A 92 -5.16 5.05 13.54
C GLU A 92 -5.48 3.63 13.94
N GLU A 93 -6.62 3.41 14.55
CA GLU A 93 -6.96 2.07 14.95
C GLU A 93 -7.22 1.16 13.76
N GLU A 94 -7.72 1.75 12.66
CA GLU A 94 -7.92 0.95 11.47
C GLU A 94 -6.58 0.62 10.80
N MET A 95 -5.67 1.58 10.79
CA MET A 95 -4.36 1.31 10.24
C MET A 95 -3.58 0.33 11.11
N ALA A 96 -3.76 0.40 12.42
CA ALA A 96 -3.11 -0.56 13.29
C ALA A 96 -3.55 -1.98 12.95
N ALA A 97 -4.83 -2.16 12.66
CA ALA A 97 -5.33 -3.47 12.27
C ALA A 97 -4.74 -3.91 10.93
N VAL A 98 -4.65 -2.99 9.97
CA VAL A 98 -4.07 -3.31 8.67
C VAL A 98 -2.61 -3.71 8.82
N LEU A 99 -1.85 -2.95 9.60
CA LEU A 99 -0.44 -3.24 9.77
C LEU A 99 -0.22 -4.53 10.53
N LEU A 100 -1.06 -4.79 11.51
CA LEU A 100 -0.97 -6.03 12.25
C LEU A 100 -1.25 -7.21 11.34
N PHE A 101 -2.27 -7.08 10.52
CA PHE A 101 -2.64 -8.10 9.57
C PHE A 101 -1.48 -8.38 8.61
N ALA A 102 -0.84 -7.34 8.13
CA ALA A 102 0.26 -7.48 7.19
C ALA A 102 1.49 -8.11 7.82
N ARG A 103 1.64 -7.95 9.14
CA ARG A 103 2.79 -8.51 9.81
C ARG A 103 2.58 -9.87 10.38
N SER A 104 1.31 -10.25 10.59
CA SER A 104 1.04 -11.45 11.34
C SER A 104 1.16 -12.64 10.47
N GLY A 105 1.64 -13.66 10.88
CA GLY A 105 1.57 -14.89 10.23
C GLY A 105 2.35 -15.01 8.96
N ARG A 106 2.56 -16.20 8.57
CA ARG A 106 3.31 -16.51 7.40
C ARG A 106 2.47 -16.40 6.16
N ASP A 107 1.17 -16.17 6.31
CA ASP A 107 0.30 -16.09 5.18
C ASP A 107 0.15 -14.68 4.63
N PHE A 108 0.83 -13.72 5.22
CA PHE A 108 0.72 -12.35 4.78
C PHE A 108 2.07 -11.72 4.60
N GLY A 109 2.17 -10.78 3.68
CA GLY A 109 3.36 -10.01 3.48
C GLY A 109 2.99 -8.60 3.12
N VAL A 110 3.99 -7.77 2.88
CA VAL A 110 3.79 -6.39 2.51
C VAL A 110 4.61 -6.12 1.27
N SER A 111 3.93 -5.57 0.26
CA SER A 111 4.59 -5.13 -0.92
C SER A 111 4.84 -3.65 -0.79
N CYS A 112 6.07 -3.24 -0.70
CA CYS A 112 6.38 -1.83 -0.62
C CYS A 112 7.66 -1.59 -1.38
N GLY A 113 8.01 -0.36 -1.54
CA GLY A 113 9.17 -0.03 -2.32
C GLY A 113 10.48 -0.21 -1.66
N GLU A 114 10.51 -0.45 -0.35
CA GLU A 114 11.73 -0.66 0.29
C GLU A 114 12.18 -1.97 0.13
N ARG A 115 13.27 -2.14 -0.18
CA ARG A 115 13.70 -3.37 -0.33
C ARG A 115 13.77 -3.95 0.81
N SER A 116 13.36 -4.39 1.18
CA SER A 116 13.37 -4.87 2.30
C SER A 116 13.85 -5.94 2.56
N THR A 117 14.07 -6.06 2.35
CA THR A 117 14.39 -6.80 2.49
C THR A 117 14.41 -7.62 3.07
N GLY A 118 14.42 -7.80 3.03
CA GLY A 118 14.30 -8.61 3.40
C GLY A 118 14.50 -9.23 3.99
N GLU A 119 14.71 -9.25 4.12
CA GLU A 119 14.90 -9.83 4.68
C GLU A 119 14.47 -10.40 5.11
N THR A 120 14.42 -10.48 4.95
CA THR A 120 14.02 -11.04 5.37
C THR A 120 13.57 -11.49 5.65
#